data_fcad7fb6a46bb498d10ce27270316944
#
_entry.id   fcad7fb6a46bb498d10ce27270316944
#
_cell.length_a   1.000
_cell.length_b   1.000
_cell.length_c   1.000
_cell.angle_alpha   90.00
_cell.angle_beta   90.00
_cell.angle_gamma   90.00
#
_symmetry.space_group_name_H-M   'P 1'
#
loop_
_entity.id
_entity.type
_entity.pdbx_description
1 polymer ?
#
loop_
_entity_poly.entity_id
_entity_poly.type
_entity_poly.pdbx_seq_one_letter_code
_entity_poly.pdbx_strand_id
1 'polypeptide(L)'
;MTPAIFILLLSVVFFVDLVLRNRPIETQNLAYLLGIVVIGKFWWQEWRPIYHARLDRITALPEEWLTDDELPTQLERKRTRSGEVLRLVRYQAACPICGADVHLGEGVPSDPRRVLGRCIDAPREHVFTFDPVSHDGRHVRNERPGVS
;
A
#
# COMPACT_ATOMS: atom_id res chain seq x y z
N MET A 1 16.92 2.62 -10.74
CA MET A 1 17.65 2.24 -9.53
C MET A 1 16.66 2.18 -8.40
N THR A 2 16.61 1.11 -7.64
CA THR A 2 15.64 1.02 -6.52
C THR A 2 16.10 1.96 -5.40
N PRO A 3 15.18 2.65 -4.70
CA PRO A 3 15.51 3.57 -3.61
C PRO A 3 16.32 2.90 -2.51
N ALA A 4 16.14 1.59 -2.31
CA ALA A 4 16.93 0.81 -1.39
C ALA A 4 18.45 0.83 -1.72
N ILE A 5 18.81 0.81 -2.99
CA ILE A 5 20.21 0.88 -3.43
C ILE A 5 20.78 2.25 -3.10
N PHE A 6 20.01 3.32 -3.29
CA PHE A 6 20.46 4.68 -3.00
C PHE A 6 20.68 4.90 -1.49
N ILE A 7 19.76 4.42 -0.64
CA ILE A 7 19.91 4.48 0.82
C ILE A 7 21.11 3.65 1.28
N LEU A 8 21.28 2.46 0.71
CA LEU A 8 22.40 1.59 1.02
C LEU A 8 23.74 2.23 0.62
N LEU A 9 23.82 2.87 -0.54
CA LEU A 9 25.00 3.60 -0.97
C LEU A 9 25.33 4.77 -0.05
N LEU A 10 24.32 5.58 0.32
CA LEU A 10 24.51 6.67 1.28
C LEU A 10 25.00 6.16 2.63
N SER A 11 24.42 5.06 3.12
CA SER A 11 24.82 4.45 4.39
C SER A 11 26.26 3.92 4.33
N VAL A 12 26.64 3.31 3.21
CA VAL A 12 28.03 2.82 2.99
C VAL A 12 29.01 3.98 2.92
N VAL A 13 28.72 5.02 2.15
CA VAL A 13 29.58 6.22 2.05
C VAL A 13 29.77 6.85 3.43
N PHE A 14 28.68 7.01 4.18
CA PHE A 14 28.74 7.55 5.55
C PHE A 14 29.58 6.67 6.47
N PHE A 15 29.38 5.34 6.43
CA PHE A 15 30.13 4.40 7.25
C PHE A 15 31.62 4.40 6.91
N VAL A 16 31.97 4.44 5.62
CA VAL A 16 33.34 4.52 5.15
C VAL A 16 34.01 5.82 5.61
N ASP A 17 33.31 6.96 5.50
CA ASP A 17 33.82 8.25 5.98
C ASP A 17 34.08 8.25 7.49
N LEU A 18 33.16 7.67 8.27
CA LEU A 18 33.29 7.52 9.71
C LEU A 18 34.50 6.66 10.10
N VAL A 19 34.68 5.52 9.42
CA VAL A 19 35.79 4.58 9.69
C VAL A 19 37.12 5.16 9.25
N LEU A 20 37.21 5.77 8.06
CA LEU A 20 38.46 6.31 7.53
C LEU A 20 38.95 7.53 8.30
N ARG A 21 38.05 8.35 8.83
CA ARG A 21 38.42 9.53 9.62
C ARG A 21 38.74 9.24 11.07
N ASN A 22 38.51 8.02 11.55
CA ASN A 22 38.77 7.59 12.93
C ASN A 22 38.31 8.62 13.99
N ARG A 23 37.19 9.30 13.71
CA ARG A 23 36.63 10.33 14.60
C ARG A 23 35.69 9.71 15.61
N PRO A 24 35.68 10.22 16.85
CA PRO A 24 34.67 9.79 17.83
C PRO A 24 33.26 10.10 17.29
N ILE A 25 32.29 9.25 17.66
CA ILE A 25 30.89 9.46 17.31
C ILE A 25 30.39 10.74 18.02
N GLU A 26 30.36 11.82 17.30
CA GLU A 26 29.82 13.09 17.77
C GLU A 26 28.30 13.11 17.59
N THR A 27 27.61 13.95 18.33
CA THR A 27 26.15 14.17 18.25
C THR A 27 25.69 14.49 16.81
N GLN A 28 26.56 15.11 16.03
CA GLN A 28 26.32 15.45 14.63
C GLN A 28 26.18 14.17 13.76
N ASN A 29 27.00 13.16 13.99
CA ASN A 29 26.92 11.87 13.27
C ASN A 29 25.64 11.12 13.59
N LEU A 30 25.16 11.20 14.84
CA LEU A 30 23.88 10.63 15.26
C LEU A 30 22.71 11.31 14.56
N ALA A 31 22.75 12.63 14.41
CA ALA A 31 21.73 13.39 13.69
C ALA A 31 21.65 12.99 12.19
N TYR A 32 22.81 12.77 11.53
CA TYR A 32 22.82 12.26 10.15
C TYR A 32 22.23 10.87 10.02
N LEU A 33 22.55 9.95 10.94
CA LEU A 33 21.97 8.60 10.94
C LEU A 33 20.44 8.65 11.13
N LEU A 34 19.97 9.44 12.06
CA LEU A 34 18.54 9.65 12.26
C LEU A 34 17.88 10.24 11.01
N GLY A 35 18.51 11.22 10.36
CA GLY A 35 18.03 11.80 9.11
C GLY A 35 17.89 10.76 8.00
N ILE A 36 18.90 9.89 7.83
CA ILE A 36 18.87 8.80 6.83
C ILE A 36 17.72 7.82 7.12
N VAL A 37 17.51 7.45 8.39
CA VAL A 37 16.42 6.54 8.78
C VAL A 37 15.05 7.16 8.52
N VAL A 38 14.87 8.44 8.86
CA VAL A 38 13.61 9.16 8.64
C VAL A 38 13.31 9.28 7.14
N ILE A 39 14.29 9.72 6.35
CA ILE A 39 14.15 9.84 4.89
C ILE A 39 13.88 8.46 4.27
N GLY A 40 14.60 7.42 4.72
CA GLY A 40 14.40 6.05 4.26
C GLY A 40 13.00 5.51 4.54
N LYS A 41 12.46 5.80 5.74
CA LYS A 41 11.10 5.43 6.12
C LYS A 41 10.07 6.15 5.24
N PHE A 42 10.25 7.45 5.04
CA PHE A 42 9.37 8.27 4.20
C PHE A 42 9.34 7.75 2.77
N TRP A 43 10.51 7.52 2.17
CA TRP A 43 10.63 6.96 0.83
C TRP A 43 10.03 5.56 0.70
N TRP A 44 10.20 4.71 1.72
CA TRP A 44 9.60 3.38 1.74
C TRP A 44 8.08 3.47 1.72
N GLN A 45 7.50 4.40 2.45
CA GLN A 45 6.06 4.60 2.53
C GLN A 45 5.48 4.98 1.16
N GLU A 46 6.15 5.89 0.44
CA GLU A 46 5.75 6.30 -0.91
C GLU A 46 5.86 5.18 -1.96
N TRP A 47 6.89 4.33 -1.87
CA TRP A 47 7.11 3.27 -2.86
C TRP A 47 6.40 1.96 -2.53
N ARG A 48 5.92 1.81 -1.32
CA ARG A 48 5.23 0.62 -0.85
C ARG A 48 4.07 0.20 -1.76
N PRO A 49 3.16 1.08 -2.24
CA PRO A 49 2.05 0.69 -3.10
C PRO A 49 2.53 0.08 -4.41
N ILE A 50 3.54 0.68 -5.05
CA ILE A 50 4.12 0.19 -6.31
C ILE A 50 4.80 -1.17 -6.10
N TYR A 51 5.49 -1.35 -4.98
CA TYR A 51 6.11 -2.63 -4.64
C TYR A 51 5.06 -3.72 -4.44
N HIS A 52 3.98 -3.41 -3.71
CA HIS A 52 2.88 -4.36 -3.50
C HIS A 52 2.12 -4.66 -4.79
N ALA A 53 1.93 -3.69 -5.68
CA ALA A 53 1.32 -3.93 -6.99
C ALA A 53 2.11 -4.92 -7.87
N ARG A 54 3.41 -5.12 -7.60
CA ARG A 54 4.21 -6.16 -8.26
C ARG A 54 4.01 -7.54 -7.66
N LEU A 55 3.69 -7.63 -6.38
CA LEU A 55 3.47 -8.89 -5.68
C LEU A 55 2.01 -9.33 -5.79
N ASP A 56 1.12 -8.37 -5.61
CA ASP A 56 -0.32 -8.58 -5.63
C ASP A 56 -0.86 -8.18 -7.00
N ARG A 57 -1.87 -8.88 -7.47
CA ARG A 57 -2.49 -8.59 -8.76
C ARG A 57 -3.21 -7.23 -8.76
N ILE A 58 -3.80 -6.86 -7.62
CA ILE A 58 -4.52 -5.61 -7.41
C ILE A 58 -4.11 -5.03 -6.07
N THR A 59 -3.84 -3.72 -6.06
CA THR A 59 -3.50 -2.96 -4.86
C THR A 59 -4.33 -1.68 -4.83
N ALA A 60 -4.91 -1.36 -3.69
CA ALA A 60 -5.53 -0.05 -3.49
C ALA A 60 -4.46 1.05 -3.51
N LEU A 61 -4.76 2.17 -4.14
CA LEU A 61 -3.91 3.35 -4.07
C LEU A 61 -4.18 4.10 -2.77
N PRO A 62 -3.14 4.68 -2.15
CA PRO A 62 -3.32 5.56 -1.00
C PRO A 62 -4.24 6.73 -1.34
N GLU A 63 -5.08 7.12 -0.40
CA GLU A 63 -6.02 8.25 -0.58
C GLU A 63 -5.28 9.55 -0.88
N GLU A 64 -4.05 9.73 -0.35
CA GLU A 64 -3.23 10.92 -0.58
C GLU A 64 -2.78 11.09 -2.05
N TRP A 65 -2.87 10.03 -2.86
CA TRP A 65 -2.55 10.06 -4.30
C TRP A 65 -3.77 10.36 -5.18
N LEU A 66 -4.94 10.41 -4.57
CA LEU A 66 -6.21 10.69 -5.24
C LEU A 66 -6.58 12.15 -4.98
N THR A 67 -7.16 12.80 -5.97
CA THR A 67 -7.78 14.12 -5.80
C THR A 67 -9.10 13.95 -5.05
N ASP A 68 -9.52 14.96 -4.28
CA ASP A 68 -10.72 14.91 -3.41
C ASP A 68 -12.00 14.46 -4.14
N ASP A 69 -12.09 14.67 -5.45
CA ASP A 69 -13.22 14.26 -6.30
C ASP A 69 -13.04 12.88 -6.94
N GLU A 70 -11.90 12.21 -6.71
CA GLU A 70 -11.64 10.91 -7.32
C GLU A 70 -12.10 9.78 -6.41
N LEU A 71 -12.92 8.89 -7.00
CA LEU A 71 -13.30 7.63 -6.34
C LEU A 71 -12.09 6.73 -6.14
N PRO A 72 -12.12 5.85 -5.12
CA PRO A 72 -11.04 4.91 -4.84
C PRO A 72 -10.61 4.15 -6.10
N THR A 73 -9.36 4.32 -6.47
CA THR A 73 -8.76 3.74 -7.67
C THR A 73 -7.75 2.67 -7.26
N GLN A 74 -7.67 1.61 -8.04
CA GLN A 74 -6.79 0.49 -7.80
C GLN A 74 -5.72 0.41 -8.90
N LEU A 75 -4.54 -0.06 -8.53
CA LEU A 75 -3.49 -0.41 -9.46
C LEU A 75 -3.54 -1.92 -9.72
N GLU A 76 -3.89 -2.29 -10.96
CA GLU A 76 -3.93 -3.68 -11.39
C GLU A 76 -2.73 -4.03 -12.26
N ARG A 77 -2.10 -5.17 -11.95
CA ARG A 77 -1.08 -5.78 -12.77
C ARG A 77 -1.71 -6.78 -13.75
N LYS A 78 -1.61 -6.51 -15.03
CA LYS A 78 -2.07 -7.41 -16.08
C LYS A 78 -0.91 -7.95 -16.89
N ARG A 79 -0.83 -9.26 -17.00
CA ARG A 79 0.14 -9.91 -17.89
C ARG A 79 -0.41 -9.95 -19.30
N THR A 80 0.32 -9.36 -20.23
CA THR A 80 -0.01 -9.35 -21.67
C THR A 80 1.02 -10.18 -22.44
N ARG A 81 0.77 -10.44 -23.72
CA ARG A 81 1.74 -11.14 -24.58
C ARG A 81 3.05 -10.37 -24.74
N SER A 82 3.01 -9.05 -24.64
CA SER A 82 4.16 -8.15 -24.77
C SER A 82 4.87 -7.87 -23.43
N GLY A 83 4.37 -8.39 -22.29
CA GLY A 83 4.96 -8.16 -20.99
C GLY A 83 3.92 -7.87 -19.90
N GLU A 84 4.40 -7.33 -18.78
CA GLU A 84 3.54 -6.91 -17.67
C GLU A 84 3.19 -5.42 -17.80
N VAL A 85 1.92 -5.10 -17.64
CA VAL A 85 1.41 -3.73 -17.67
C VAL A 85 0.71 -3.44 -16.35
N LEU A 86 1.02 -2.29 -15.76
CA LEU A 86 0.27 -1.74 -14.63
C LEU A 86 -0.77 -0.78 -15.20
N ARG A 87 -2.01 -0.94 -14.79
CA ARG A 87 -3.11 -0.07 -15.19
C ARG A 87 -3.90 0.40 -13.98
N LEU A 88 -4.36 1.64 -14.04
CA LEU A 88 -5.32 2.16 -13.09
C LEU A 88 -6.70 1.62 -13.48
N VAL A 89 -7.38 1.03 -12.51
CA VAL A 89 -8.72 0.47 -12.67
C VAL A 89 -9.61 0.95 -11.54
N ARG A 90 -10.90 1.02 -11.82
CA ARG A 90 -11.90 1.35 -10.83
C ARG A 90 -12.96 0.27 -10.87
N TYR A 91 -13.10 -0.44 -9.76
CA TYR A 91 -14.14 -1.45 -9.60
C TYR A 91 -15.27 -0.88 -8.76
N GLN A 92 -16.48 -1.00 -9.29
CA GLN A 92 -17.70 -0.52 -8.66
C GLN A 92 -18.81 -1.54 -8.89
N ALA A 93 -19.66 -1.75 -7.90
CA ALA A 93 -20.82 -2.62 -7.99
C ALA A 93 -21.95 -2.11 -7.11
N ALA A 94 -23.19 -2.50 -7.40
CA ALA A 94 -24.29 -2.24 -6.51
C ALA A 94 -24.24 -3.17 -5.29
N CYS A 95 -24.48 -2.62 -4.10
CA CYS A 95 -24.55 -3.39 -2.86
C CYS A 95 -25.75 -4.34 -2.89
N PRO A 96 -25.56 -5.65 -2.75
CA PRO A 96 -26.68 -6.60 -2.78
C PRO A 96 -27.62 -6.50 -1.56
N ILE A 97 -27.24 -5.73 -0.54
CA ILE A 97 -28.00 -5.57 0.70
C ILE A 97 -28.88 -4.31 0.66
N CYS A 98 -28.32 -3.16 0.26
CA CYS A 98 -29.04 -1.87 0.30
C CYS A 98 -29.13 -1.18 -1.07
N GLY A 99 -28.48 -1.69 -2.10
CA GLY A 99 -28.49 -1.11 -3.45
C GLY A 99 -27.54 0.06 -3.68
N ALA A 100 -26.89 0.59 -2.63
CA ALA A 100 -25.91 1.66 -2.75
C ALA A 100 -24.61 1.17 -3.42
N ASP A 101 -23.74 2.10 -3.83
CA ASP A 101 -22.48 1.74 -4.48
C ASP A 101 -21.48 1.07 -3.52
N VAL A 102 -20.78 0.07 -4.02
CA VAL A 102 -19.65 -0.59 -3.37
C VAL A 102 -18.38 -0.22 -4.10
N HIS A 103 -17.42 0.33 -3.38
CA HIS A 103 -16.09 0.62 -3.90
C HIS A 103 -15.04 -0.27 -3.26
N LEU A 104 -13.98 -0.58 -4.01
CA LEU A 104 -12.85 -1.32 -3.47
C LEU A 104 -11.92 -0.37 -2.72
N GLY A 105 -11.53 -0.76 -1.52
CA GLY A 105 -10.60 -0.04 -0.67
C GLY A 105 -9.60 -0.97 -0.01
N GLU A 106 -8.77 -0.41 0.85
CA GLU A 106 -7.79 -1.16 1.63
C GLU A 106 -8.46 -2.22 2.53
N GLY A 107 -7.71 -3.29 2.77
CA GLY A 107 -8.12 -4.37 3.66
C GLY A 107 -8.29 -3.95 5.12
N VAL A 108 -8.42 -4.94 5.98
CA VAL A 108 -8.44 -4.72 7.43
C VAL A 108 -7.00 -4.59 7.97
N PRO A 109 -6.79 -3.97 9.16
CA PRO A 109 -5.46 -3.84 9.76
C PRO A 109 -4.70 -5.16 9.94
N SER A 110 -5.42 -6.28 10.09
CA SER A 110 -4.85 -7.63 10.18
C SER A 110 -4.37 -8.16 8.82
N ASP A 111 -4.94 -7.69 7.72
CA ASP A 111 -4.56 -8.04 6.36
C ASP A 111 -4.73 -6.82 5.42
N PRO A 112 -3.81 -5.85 5.50
CA PRO A 112 -3.90 -4.60 4.74
C PRO A 112 -3.66 -4.78 3.24
N ARG A 113 -3.15 -5.95 2.81
CA ARG A 113 -2.92 -6.24 1.39
C ARG A 113 -4.18 -6.68 0.66
N ARG A 114 -5.15 -7.18 1.40
CA ARG A 114 -6.39 -7.68 0.82
C ARG A 114 -7.29 -6.50 0.46
N VAL A 115 -7.67 -6.40 -0.79
CA VAL A 115 -8.65 -5.41 -1.24
C VAL A 115 -10.05 -5.88 -0.86
N LEU A 116 -10.84 -4.99 -0.26
CA LEU A 116 -12.22 -5.27 0.18
C LEU A 116 -13.18 -4.28 -0.47
N GLY A 117 -14.37 -4.77 -0.85
CA GLY A 117 -15.49 -3.94 -1.25
C GLY A 117 -16.20 -3.36 -0.02
N ARG A 118 -16.40 -2.05 0.00
CA ARG A 118 -17.13 -1.36 1.07
C ARG A 118 -18.29 -0.56 0.48
N CYS A 119 -19.47 -0.74 1.06
CA CYS A 119 -20.66 0.02 0.70
C CYS A 119 -20.52 1.47 1.19
N ILE A 120 -20.95 2.44 0.39
CA ILE A 120 -20.88 3.87 0.76
C ILE A 120 -21.78 4.16 1.97
N ASP A 121 -22.98 3.59 1.98
CA ASP A 121 -23.98 3.86 3.03
C ASP A 121 -23.64 3.16 4.35
N ALA A 122 -23.04 1.96 4.28
CA ALA A 122 -22.74 1.16 5.47
C ALA A 122 -21.36 0.49 5.34
N PRO A 123 -20.26 1.29 5.41
CA PRO A 123 -18.91 0.79 5.11
C PRO A 123 -18.34 -0.18 6.14
N ARG A 124 -18.97 -0.30 7.31
CA ARG A 124 -18.55 -1.22 8.37
C ARG A 124 -19.35 -2.51 8.39
N GLU A 125 -20.63 -2.45 8.01
CA GLU A 125 -21.55 -3.60 8.02
C GLU A 125 -21.57 -4.32 6.66
N HIS A 126 -21.58 -3.55 5.56
CA HIS A 126 -21.66 -4.10 4.20
C HIS A 126 -20.27 -4.18 3.59
N VAL A 127 -19.49 -5.13 4.07
CA VAL A 127 -18.12 -5.41 3.60
C VAL A 127 -18.12 -6.69 2.80
N PHE A 128 -17.43 -6.68 1.66
CA PHE A 128 -17.34 -7.80 0.74
C PHE A 128 -15.89 -8.15 0.46
N THR A 129 -15.60 -9.45 0.35
CA THR A 129 -14.33 -9.90 -0.23
C THR A 129 -14.33 -9.56 -1.71
N PHE A 130 -13.16 -9.49 -2.30
CA PHE A 130 -13.02 -9.31 -3.73
C PHE A 130 -12.02 -10.32 -4.29
N ASP A 131 -12.45 -11.07 -5.32
CA ASP A 131 -11.57 -11.95 -6.09
C ASP A 131 -11.18 -11.24 -7.39
N PRO A 132 -9.91 -10.91 -7.59
CA PRO A 132 -9.44 -10.20 -8.78
C PRO A 132 -9.47 -11.05 -10.07
N VAL A 133 -9.78 -12.34 -9.99
CA VAL A 133 -9.84 -13.24 -11.14
C VAL A 133 -11.26 -13.36 -11.66
N SER A 134 -12.20 -13.70 -10.78
CA SER A 134 -13.61 -13.87 -11.13
C SER A 134 -14.39 -12.56 -11.08
N HIS A 135 -13.85 -11.53 -10.42
CA HIS A 135 -14.51 -10.25 -10.08
C HIS A 135 -15.73 -10.44 -9.18
N ASP A 136 -15.76 -11.54 -8.44
CA ASP A 136 -16.84 -11.85 -7.50
C ASP A 136 -16.49 -11.39 -6.09
N GLY A 137 -17.53 -11.09 -5.31
CA GLY A 137 -17.41 -10.72 -3.91
C GLY A 137 -18.39 -11.51 -3.03
N ARG A 138 -17.97 -11.84 -1.81
CA ARG A 138 -18.82 -12.45 -0.80
C ARG A 138 -18.91 -11.53 0.41
N HIS A 139 -20.09 -11.37 0.98
CA HIS A 139 -20.28 -10.60 2.19
C HIS A 139 -19.43 -11.16 3.33
N VAL A 140 -18.61 -10.30 3.93
CA VAL A 140 -17.81 -10.62 5.11
C VAL A 140 -18.70 -10.37 6.32
N ARG A 141 -19.24 -11.42 6.90
CA ARG A 141 -19.93 -11.31 8.18
C ARG A 141 -18.89 -10.95 9.23
N ASN A 142 -19.01 -9.79 9.86
CA ASN A 142 -18.19 -9.45 11.00
C ASN A 142 -18.45 -10.50 12.09
N GLU A 143 -17.55 -11.47 12.22
CA GLU A 143 -17.44 -12.25 13.44
C GLU A 143 -17.00 -11.25 14.51
N ARG A 144 -17.94 -10.80 15.32
CA ARG A 144 -17.62 -10.07 16.54
C ARG A 144 -16.65 -10.95 17.30
N PRO A 145 -15.45 -10.48 17.68
CA PRO A 145 -14.59 -11.25 18.56
C PRO A 145 -15.44 -11.58 19.78
N GLY A 146 -15.62 -12.88 20.03
CA GLY A 146 -16.56 -13.35 21.02
C GLY A 146 -16.35 -12.68 22.36
N VAL A 147 -17.42 -12.09 22.88
CA VAL A 147 -17.61 -11.86 24.29
C VAL A 147 -17.88 -13.25 24.88
N SER A 148 -16.86 -13.89 25.38
CA SER A 148 -16.95 -15.02 26.29
C SER A 148 -16.67 -14.52 27.68
#